data_c535b1a730003a56b9d063647e79de2a
#
_entry.id   c535b1a730003a56b9d063647e79de2a
#
_cell.length_a   1.000
_cell.length_b   1.000
_cell.length_c   1.000
_cell.angle_alpha   90.00
_cell.angle_beta   90.00
_cell.angle_gamma   90.00
#
_symmetry.space_group_name_H-M   'P 1'
#
loop_
_entity.id
_entity.type
_entity.pdbx_description
1 polymer ?
#
loop_
_entity_poly.entity_id
_entity_poly.type
_entity_poly.pdbx_seq_one_letter_code
_entity_poly.pdbx_strand_id
1 'polypeptide(L)'
;MAVEKTKLTKEKIIEIVTNDYGLLGTIEINYINRGTANIFKITVDNKNYILKEFNSERTLKYIEKEINIINYLSTKGISVPKYLQLKNGEYHTNIEDRIIIMQEFVEGEILEDNSAEYDQLIKSAELLGKLIKALEEYPDLDDEDIINQKFSKSYILDSIQKIKLEQEKIKDDNIYKEKFIEDYETKIQIAEELVSRFDFDIMNKLTIKNTHGDYCNLQLIYNNKKDITVIDFETAKRMPIIWDIMRSYCYMDKDAKDGNINIENLKEYVREVNKYVQLNQYDLKYAADVFLIQLTGSVYGYREYNKDYNQKNLLRFALFRTKICKDLYKNSNKISKELLKILEEK
;
A
#
# COMPACT_ATOMS: atom_id res chain seq x y z
N MET A 1 6.02 11.36 1.46
CA MET A 1 6.47 12.64 2.09
C MET A 1 7.80 12.36 2.76
N ALA A 2 8.68 13.35 2.86
CA ALA A 2 9.88 13.19 3.69
C ALA A 2 9.46 13.17 5.16
N VAL A 3 10.13 12.35 5.97
CA VAL A 3 9.92 12.34 7.42
C VAL A 3 10.48 13.64 7.99
N GLU A 4 9.68 14.36 8.76
CA GLU A 4 10.13 15.54 9.45
C GLU A 4 11.08 15.17 10.60
N LYS A 5 12.02 16.06 10.92
CA LYS A 5 12.94 15.81 12.04
C LYS A 5 12.15 15.60 13.33
N THR A 6 12.50 14.54 14.07
CA THR A 6 11.85 14.27 15.36
C THR A 6 12.02 15.42 16.34
N LYS A 7 10.99 15.67 17.15
CA LYS A 7 10.99 16.57 18.31
C LYS A 7 11.18 15.83 19.62
N LEU A 8 11.23 14.49 19.56
CA LEU A 8 11.40 13.65 20.74
C LEU A 8 12.90 13.52 21.11
N THR A 9 13.25 13.95 22.31
CA THR A 9 14.51 13.58 22.96
C THR A 9 14.36 12.23 23.67
N LYS A 10 15.48 11.60 24.03
CA LYS A 10 15.47 10.35 24.78
C LYS A 10 14.71 10.48 26.10
N GLU A 11 14.94 11.59 26.83
CA GLU A 11 14.28 11.90 28.08
C GLU A 11 12.78 12.02 27.90
N LYS A 12 12.34 12.69 26.83
CA LYS A 12 10.91 12.86 26.55
C LYS A 12 10.22 11.55 26.18
N ILE A 13 10.90 10.67 25.45
CA ILE A 13 10.38 9.32 25.18
C ILE A 13 10.23 8.54 26.48
N ILE A 14 11.22 8.57 27.39
CA ILE A 14 11.14 7.92 28.70
C ILE A 14 9.96 8.47 29.50
N GLU A 15 9.78 9.80 29.53
CA GLU A 15 8.64 10.43 30.20
C GLU A 15 7.30 9.92 29.68
N ILE A 16 7.09 9.88 28.36
CA ILE A 16 5.87 9.37 27.74
C ILE A 16 5.64 7.90 28.12
N VAL A 17 6.65 7.07 27.95
CA VAL A 17 6.58 5.62 28.24
C VAL A 17 6.20 5.36 29.70
N THR A 18 6.79 6.09 30.64
CA THR A 18 6.57 5.88 32.07
C THR A 18 5.32 6.57 32.61
N ASN A 19 5.10 7.83 32.22
CA ASN A 19 4.03 8.64 32.80
C ASN A 19 2.71 8.42 32.09
N ASP A 20 2.71 8.42 30.75
CA ASP A 20 1.49 8.34 29.96
C ASP A 20 1.06 6.87 29.76
N TYR A 21 1.96 5.99 29.35
CA TYR A 21 1.66 4.56 29.19
C TYR A 21 1.81 3.72 30.45
N GLY A 22 2.48 4.23 31.49
CA GLY A 22 2.63 3.54 32.77
C GLY A 22 3.57 2.34 32.71
N LEU A 23 4.45 2.26 31.74
CA LEU A 23 5.42 1.18 31.61
C LEU A 23 6.68 1.52 32.45
N LEU A 24 6.90 0.74 33.49
CA LEU A 24 8.02 0.92 34.44
C LEU A 24 9.07 -0.17 34.18
N GLY A 25 10.35 0.20 34.22
CA GLY A 25 11.48 -0.72 34.06
C GLY A 25 12.68 -0.06 33.39
N THR A 26 13.66 -0.86 33.01
CA THR A 26 14.80 -0.38 32.22
C THR A 26 14.35 -0.15 30.77
N ILE A 27 14.53 1.09 30.29
CA ILE A 27 14.07 1.50 28.97
C ILE A 27 15.25 1.65 28.01
N GLU A 28 15.22 0.91 26.91
CA GLU A 28 16.11 1.07 25.77
C GLU A 28 15.34 1.66 24.58
N ILE A 29 15.97 2.57 23.82
CA ILE A 29 15.36 3.29 22.71
C ILE A 29 16.25 3.14 21.49
N ASN A 30 15.69 2.59 20.42
CA ASN A 30 16.36 2.42 19.14
C ASN A 30 15.53 3.06 18.02
N TYR A 31 16.10 4.02 17.27
CA TYR A 31 15.45 4.65 16.14
C TYR A 31 15.41 3.69 14.93
N ILE A 32 14.25 3.59 14.29
CA ILE A 32 14.05 2.81 13.06
C ILE A 32 13.86 3.79 11.88
N ASN A 33 14.85 3.86 11.01
CA ASN A 33 14.79 4.72 9.81
C ASN A 33 13.97 4.06 8.68
N ARG A 34 12.64 4.04 8.84
CA ARG A 34 11.72 3.44 7.88
C ARG A 34 10.34 4.11 7.94
N GLY A 35 9.65 4.20 6.79
CA GLY A 35 8.28 4.71 6.72
C GLY A 35 8.17 6.23 6.62
N THR A 36 6.99 6.75 6.95
CA THR A 36 6.59 8.16 6.81
C THR A 36 6.46 8.90 8.15
N ALA A 37 6.78 8.24 9.25
CA ALA A 37 6.81 8.77 10.62
C ALA A 37 8.17 8.53 11.26
N ASN A 38 8.47 9.21 12.37
CA ASN A 38 9.61 8.83 13.21
C ASN A 38 9.22 7.61 14.05
N ILE A 39 9.94 6.52 13.88
CA ILE A 39 9.63 5.23 14.50
C ILE A 39 10.75 4.88 15.48
N PHE A 40 10.36 4.52 16.71
CA PHE A 40 11.27 4.06 17.74
C PHE A 40 10.86 2.68 18.23
N LYS A 41 11.80 1.75 18.26
CA LYS A 41 11.67 0.51 19.04
C LYS A 41 11.99 0.83 20.48
N ILE A 42 11.04 0.60 21.36
CA ILE A 42 11.15 0.80 22.80
C ILE A 42 11.19 -0.58 23.44
N THR A 43 12.25 -0.87 24.17
CA THR A 43 12.33 -2.08 25.01
C THR A 43 12.19 -1.68 26.47
N VAL A 44 11.18 -2.21 27.16
CA VAL A 44 10.97 -2.04 28.59
C VAL A 44 11.20 -3.40 29.24
N ASP A 45 12.29 -3.54 30.01
CA ASP A 45 12.83 -4.80 30.44
C ASP A 45 13.04 -5.75 29.26
N ASN A 46 12.18 -6.77 29.09
CA ASN A 46 12.28 -7.73 27.97
C ASN A 46 11.11 -7.64 26.99
N LYS A 47 10.29 -6.59 27.08
CA LYS A 47 9.14 -6.39 26.18
C LYS A 47 9.41 -5.28 25.18
N ASN A 48 9.12 -5.55 23.93
CA ASN A 48 9.33 -4.63 22.83
C ASN A 48 8.02 -3.95 22.41
N TYR A 49 8.12 -2.69 22.04
CA TYR A 49 7.03 -1.83 21.56
C TYR A 49 7.52 -0.97 20.40
N ILE A 50 6.58 -0.44 19.63
CA ILE A 50 6.84 0.59 18.61
C ILE A 50 6.17 1.87 19.06
N LEU A 51 6.95 2.94 19.19
CA LEU A 51 6.45 4.30 19.34
C LEU A 51 6.57 5.02 18.01
N LYS A 52 5.47 5.63 17.53
CA LYS A 52 5.41 6.42 16.30
C LYS A 52 5.14 7.88 16.64
N GLU A 53 5.98 8.78 16.12
CA GLU A 53 5.75 10.23 16.11
C GLU A 53 5.40 10.62 14.68
N PHE A 54 4.17 11.08 14.47
CA PHE A 54 3.71 11.47 13.15
C PHE A 54 4.16 12.87 12.76
N ASN A 55 4.26 13.13 11.46
CA ASN A 55 4.49 14.46 10.93
C ASN A 55 3.34 15.43 11.31
N SER A 56 3.63 16.73 11.40
CA SER A 56 2.66 17.77 11.81
C SER A 56 1.41 17.85 10.93
N GLU A 57 1.51 17.41 9.68
CA GLU A 57 0.37 17.41 8.74
C GLU A 57 -0.65 16.29 9.02
N ARG A 58 -0.31 15.30 9.87
CA ARG A 58 -1.20 14.19 10.20
C ARG A 58 -2.28 14.63 11.19
N THR A 59 -3.54 14.42 10.83
CA THR A 59 -4.66 14.74 11.71
C THR A 59 -5.02 13.59 12.62
N LEU A 60 -5.55 13.91 13.80
CA LEU A 60 -6.01 12.91 14.75
C LEU A 60 -7.05 11.96 14.15
N LYS A 61 -8.01 12.49 13.39
CA LYS A 61 -9.04 11.70 12.69
C LYS A 61 -8.42 10.58 11.82
N TYR A 62 -7.31 10.87 11.19
CA TYR A 62 -6.59 9.92 10.34
C TYR A 62 -5.99 8.76 11.13
N ILE A 63 -5.41 9.06 12.29
CA ILE A 63 -4.78 8.09 13.19
C ILE A 63 -5.85 7.25 13.90
N GLU A 64 -6.92 7.88 14.37
CA GLU A 64 -8.06 7.19 14.99
C GLU A 64 -8.72 6.20 14.03
N LYS A 65 -8.81 6.55 12.74
CA LYS A 65 -9.30 5.64 11.70
C LYS A 65 -8.46 4.34 11.68
N GLU A 66 -7.14 4.45 11.64
CA GLU A 66 -6.24 3.28 11.64
C GLU A 66 -6.41 2.44 12.93
N ILE A 67 -6.43 3.10 14.10
CA ILE A 67 -6.63 2.43 15.39
C ILE A 67 -7.95 1.66 15.43
N ASN A 68 -9.04 2.28 14.96
CA ASN A 68 -10.37 1.67 14.96
C ASN A 68 -10.43 0.46 14.02
N ILE A 69 -9.82 0.54 12.83
CA ILE A 69 -9.74 -0.59 11.89
C ILE A 69 -8.97 -1.75 12.53
N ILE A 70 -7.79 -1.48 13.12
CA ILE A 70 -6.96 -2.49 13.75
C ILE A 70 -7.68 -3.16 14.92
N ASN A 71 -8.31 -2.38 15.80
CA ASN A 71 -9.09 -2.91 16.91
C ASN A 71 -10.23 -3.81 16.42
N TYR A 72 -10.96 -3.38 15.37
CA TYR A 72 -12.01 -4.19 14.77
C TYR A 72 -11.48 -5.49 14.17
N LEU A 73 -10.43 -5.42 13.34
CA LEU A 73 -9.83 -6.59 12.69
C LEU A 73 -9.31 -7.61 13.71
N SER A 74 -8.76 -7.15 14.83
CA SER A 74 -8.36 -8.02 15.94
C SER A 74 -9.53 -8.84 16.47
N THR A 75 -10.76 -8.28 16.55
CA THR A 75 -11.95 -9.01 16.96
C THR A 75 -12.44 -10.03 15.93
N LYS A 76 -12.03 -9.87 14.67
CA LYS A 76 -12.36 -10.79 13.56
C LYS A 76 -11.29 -11.87 13.35
N GLY A 77 -10.28 -11.95 14.21
CA GLY A 77 -9.22 -12.95 14.14
C GLY A 77 -8.14 -12.68 13.08
N ILE A 78 -8.10 -11.47 12.53
CA ILE A 78 -6.99 -11.02 11.66
C ILE A 78 -5.83 -10.62 12.57
N SER A 79 -4.63 -11.16 12.28
CA SER A 79 -3.42 -10.80 13.01
C SER A 79 -2.99 -9.38 12.64
N VAL A 80 -3.07 -8.48 13.61
CA VAL A 80 -2.69 -7.07 13.52
C VAL A 80 -1.99 -6.65 14.81
N PRO A 81 -1.09 -5.65 14.81
CA PRO A 81 -0.47 -5.15 16.03
C PRO A 81 -1.51 -4.43 16.90
N LYS A 82 -1.45 -4.61 18.21
CA LYS A 82 -2.36 -3.91 19.13
C LYS A 82 -1.78 -2.56 19.53
N TYR A 83 -2.61 -1.52 19.48
CA TYR A 83 -2.27 -0.23 20.05
C TYR A 83 -2.40 -0.25 21.58
N LEU A 84 -1.47 0.41 22.25
CA LEU A 84 -1.49 0.57 23.70
C LEU A 84 -2.35 1.78 24.08
N GLN A 85 -3.18 1.61 25.11
CA GLN A 85 -3.87 2.73 25.74
C GLN A 85 -2.99 3.43 26.76
N LEU A 86 -3.12 4.74 26.80
CA LEU A 86 -2.62 5.58 27.89
C LEU A 86 -3.40 5.29 29.19
N LYS A 87 -2.90 5.76 30.31
CA LYS A 87 -3.58 5.65 31.62
C LYS A 87 -4.96 6.30 31.65
N ASN A 88 -5.23 7.28 30.80
CA ASN A 88 -6.54 7.94 30.68
C ASN A 88 -7.50 7.20 29.74
N GLY A 89 -7.08 6.09 29.12
CA GLY A 89 -7.87 5.28 28.20
C GLY A 89 -7.79 5.70 26.72
N GLU A 90 -7.13 6.80 26.39
CA GLU A 90 -6.87 7.22 25.01
C GLU A 90 -5.71 6.43 24.39
N TYR A 91 -5.55 6.49 23.05
CA TYR A 91 -4.47 5.78 22.34
C TYR A 91 -3.32 6.68 21.91
N HIS A 92 -3.44 7.99 22.09
CA HIS A 92 -2.46 8.97 21.64
C HIS A 92 -2.16 10.02 22.69
N THR A 93 -0.96 10.58 22.62
CA THR A 93 -0.56 11.81 23.32
C THR A 93 0.01 12.79 22.29
N ASN A 94 0.12 14.05 22.68
CA ASN A 94 0.65 15.10 21.81
C ASN A 94 1.90 15.72 22.43
N ILE A 95 2.90 15.94 21.57
CA ILE A 95 4.05 16.78 21.89
C ILE A 95 4.08 17.91 20.86
N GLU A 96 3.77 19.11 21.33
CA GLU A 96 3.56 20.29 20.48
C GLU A 96 2.46 19.97 19.42
N ASP A 97 2.83 20.03 18.13
CA ASP A 97 1.97 19.72 16.98
C ASP A 97 2.09 18.27 16.48
N ARG A 98 2.76 17.38 17.25
CA ARG A 98 2.99 15.98 16.88
C ARG A 98 2.10 15.05 17.66
N ILE A 99 1.48 14.13 16.96
CA ILE A 99 0.72 13.02 17.55
C ILE A 99 1.65 11.84 17.75
N ILE A 100 1.58 11.24 18.93
CA ILE A 100 2.41 10.11 19.32
C ILE A 100 1.50 8.97 19.74
N ILE A 101 1.77 7.80 19.20
CA ILE A 101 1.09 6.55 19.57
C ILE A 101 2.10 5.47 19.91
N MET A 102 1.66 4.45 20.60
CA MET A 102 2.45 3.26 20.86
C MET A 102 1.67 1.98 20.56
N GLN A 103 2.35 1.00 19.99
CA GLN A 103 1.79 -0.31 19.66
C GLN A 103 2.73 -1.43 20.11
N GLU A 104 2.21 -2.64 20.22
CA GLU A 104 3.02 -3.84 20.43
C GLU A 104 4.02 -4.00 19.29
N PHE A 105 5.21 -4.46 19.60
CA PHE A 105 6.18 -4.87 18.60
C PHE A 105 5.83 -6.28 18.15
N VAL A 106 5.72 -6.48 16.85
CA VAL A 106 5.49 -7.79 16.26
C VAL A 106 6.82 -8.38 15.82
N GLU A 107 7.19 -9.52 16.39
CA GLU A 107 8.39 -10.24 15.99
C GLU A 107 8.16 -10.94 14.64
N GLY A 108 9.13 -10.82 13.74
CA GLY A 108 9.08 -11.45 12.43
C GLY A 108 9.93 -10.72 11.40
N GLU A 109 9.82 -11.16 10.17
CA GLU A 109 10.53 -10.62 9.02
C GLU A 109 9.55 -9.86 8.11
N ILE A 110 9.98 -8.72 7.60
CA ILE A 110 9.29 -8.01 6.52
C ILE A 110 10.07 -8.27 5.25
N LEU A 111 9.40 -8.85 4.27
CA LEU A 111 9.99 -9.11 2.97
C LEU A 111 10.15 -7.80 2.17
N GLU A 112 11.16 -7.74 1.33
CA GLU A 112 11.31 -6.65 0.36
C GLU A 112 10.27 -6.75 -0.76
N ASP A 113 10.06 -5.66 -1.49
CA ASP A 113 9.23 -5.68 -2.69
C ASP A 113 9.74 -6.75 -3.66
N ASN A 114 8.80 -7.44 -4.30
CA ASN A 114 9.07 -8.51 -5.27
C ASN A 114 10.07 -9.57 -4.77
N SER A 115 9.84 -10.07 -3.57
CA SER A 115 10.67 -11.14 -2.99
C SER A 115 9.88 -12.31 -2.41
N ALA A 116 8.54 -12.28 -2.48
CA ALA A 116 7.72 -13.38 -1.99
C ALA A 116 7.92 -14.63 -2.86
N GLU A 117 8.27 -15.73 -2.21
CA GLU A 117 8.23 -17.06 -2.81
C GLU A 117 6.78 -17.50 -3.01
N TYR A 118 6.53 -18.47 -3.89
CA TYR A 118 5.18 -18.91 -4.25
C TYR A 118 4.29 -19.20 -3.03
N ASP A 119 4.79 -19.95 -2.05
CA ASP A 119 4.02 -20.28 -0.83
C ASP A 119 3.68 -19.02 0.00
N GLN A 120 4.59 -18.06 0.07
CA GLN A 120 4.36 -16.78 0.75
C GLN A 120 3.34 -15.93 -0.02
N LEU A 121 3.44 -15.92 -1.34
CA LEU A 121 2.51 -15.23 -2.24
C LEU A 121 1.08 -15.77 -2.05
N ILE A 122 0.88 -17.09 -2.07
CA ILE A 122 -0.46 -17.68 -1.92
C ILE A 122 -1.02 -17.49 -0.50
N LYS A 123 -0.19 -17.58 0.54
CA LYS A 123 -0.63 -17.27 1.92
C LYS A 123 -1.03 -15.80 2.08
N SER A 124 -0.32 -14.89 1.42
CA SER A 124 -0.69 -13.47 1.43
C SER A 124 -2.01 -13.22 0.69
N ALA A 125 -2.28 -13.94 -0.41
CA ALA A 125 -3.56 -13.90 -1.11
C ALA A 125 -4.72 -14.36 -0.23
N GLU A 126 -4.54 -15.48 0.47
CA GLU A 126 -5.49 -15.99 1.46
C GLU A 126 -5.80 -14.95 2.53
N LEU A 127 -4.75 -14.33 3.08
CA LEU A 127 -4.90 -13.30 4.12
C LEU A 127 -5.59 -12.05 3.58
N LEU A 128 -5.26 -11.57 2.37
CA LEU A 128 -5.94 -10.45 1.73
C LEU A 128 -7.43 -10.73 1.55
N GLY A 129 -7.78 -11.93 1.09
CA GLY A 129 -9.17 -12.36 0.95
C GLY A 129 -9.92 -12.35 2.29
N LYS A 130 -9.32 -12.91 3.33
CA LYS A 130 -9.86 -12.89 4.70
C LYS A 130 -10.01 -11.48 5.25
N LEU A 131 -9.02 -10.60 5.01
CA LEU A 131 -9.04 -9.21 5.41
C LEU A 131 -10.21 -8.45 4.78
N ILE A 132 -10.37 -8.54 3.46
CA ILE A 132 -11.46 -7.89 2.73
C ILE A 132 -12.80 -8.43 3.24
N LYS A 133 -12.91 -9.75 3.45
CA LYS A 133 -14.12 -10.38 4.02
C LYS A 133 -14.42 -9.87 5.42
N ALA A 134 -13.43 -9.75 6.28
CA ALA A 134 -13.62 -9.22 7.64
C ALA A 134 -14.10 -7.76 7.60
N LEU A 135 -13.63 -6.96 6.66
CA LEU A 135 -14.01 -5.55 6.51
C LEU A 135 -15.39 -5.34 5.85
N GLU A 136 -16.08 -6.38 5.36
CA GLU A 136 -17.45 -6.25 4.81
C GLU A 136 -18.48 -5.76 5.84
N GLU A 137 -18.28 -6.12 7.11
CA GLU A 137 -19.17 -5.71 8.21
C GLU A 137 -18.69 -4.42 8.90
N TYR A 138 -17.56 -3.87 8.50
CA TYR A 138 -17.04 -2.59 8.99
C TYR A 138 -17.75 -1.45 8.23
N PRO A 139 -18.06 -0.32 8.89
CA PRO A 139 -18.61 0.83 8.18
C PRO A 139 -17.82 1.21 6.94
N ASP A 140 -18.48 1.67 5.90
CA ASP A 140 -17.82 2.08 4.66
C ASP A 140 -16.74 3.11 4.98
N LEU A 141 -15.53 2.81 4.52
CA LEU A 141 -14.36 3.67 4.68
C LEU A 141 -14.38 4.72 3.57
N ASP A 142 -14.35 5.99 3.99
CA ASP A 142 -14.35 7.18 3.15
C ASP A 142 -15.62 7.38 2.31
N ASP A 143 -16.24 8.54 2.48
CA ASP A 143 -17.41 9.00 1.72
C ASP A 143 -17.03 9.64 0.38
N GLU A 144 -15.72 9.65 0.04
CA GLU A 144 -15.25 10.24 -1.21
C GLU A 144 -15.60 9.34 -2.39
N ASP A 145 -16.08 9.95 -3.46
CA ASP A 145 -16.32 9.28 -4.73
C ASP A 145 -14.99 8.87 -5.40
N ILE A 146 -14.39 7.80 -4.86
CA ILE A 146 -13.08 7.28 -5.30
C ILE A 146 -13.08 6.92 -6.78
N ILE A 147 -14.23 6.51 -7.34
CA ILE A 147 -14.35 6.13 -8.75
C ILE A 147 -14.09 7.36 -9.60
N ASN A 148 -14.81 8.47 -9.37
CA ASN A 148 -14.60 9.69 -10.14
C ASN A 148 -13.22 10.29 -9.90
N GLN A 149 -12.72 10.23 -8.68
CA GLN A 149 -11.42 10.83 -8.33
C GLN A 149 -10.20 10.06 -8.86
N LYS A 150 -10.28 8.73 -8.99
CA LYS A 150 -9.09 7.89 -9.25
C LYS A 150 -9.23 6.92 -10.42
N PHE A 151 -10.45 6.70 -10.92
CA PHE A 151 -10.72 5.69 -11.93
C PHE A 151 -11.58 6.21 -13.10
N SER A 152 -11.75 7.53 -13.22
CA SER A 152 -12.53 8.13 -14.29
C SER A 152 -11.67 8.47 -15.52
N LYS A 153 -12.35 8.71 -16.64
CA LYS A 153 -11.73 9.25 -17.85
C LYS A 153 -11.04 10.59 -17.59
N SER A 154 -11.68 11.49 -16.81
CA SER A 154 -11.08 12.78 -16.44
C SER A 154 -9.79 12.60 -15.65
N TYR A 155 -9.75 11.67 -14.71
CA TYR A 155 -8.53 11.36 -13.95
C TYR A 155 -7.36 10.96 -14.85
N ILE A 156 -7.60 10.17 -15.91
CA ILE A 156 -6.54 9.78 -16.85
C ILE A 156 -6.08 11.02 -17.66
N LEU A 157 -7.02 11.83 -18.16
CA LEU A 157 -6.67 13.04 -18.91
C LEU A 157 -5.86 14.03 -18.07
N ASP A 158 -6.25 14.26 -16.82
CA ASP A 158 -5.51 15.09 -15.87
C ASP A 158 -4.11 14.51 -15.58
N SER A 159 -4.02 13.16 -15.49
CA SER A 159 -2.76 12.46 -15.31
C SER A 159 -1.83 12.63 -16.51
N ILE A 160 -2.35 12.60 -17.74
CA ILE A 160 -1.57 12.88 -18.96
C ILE A 160 -0.99 14.30 -18.90
N GLN A 161 -1.82 15.30 -18.56
CA GLN A 161 -1.34 16.68 -18.42
C GLN A 161 -0.27 16.82 -17.34
N LYS A 162 -0.48 16.17 -16.20
CA LYS A 162 0.52 16.13 -15.11
C LYS A 162 1.84 15.51 -15.58
N ILE A 163 1.82 14.43 -16.34
CA ILE A 163 3.05 13.81 -16.86
C ILE A 163 3.77 14.78 -17.81
N LYS A 164 3.06 15.44 -18.73
CA LYS A 164 3.65 16.42 -19.64
C LYS A 164 4.33 17.56 -18.87
N LEU A 165 3.68 18.08 -17.84
CA LEU A 165 4.27 19.12 -16.97
C LEU A 165 5.50 18.63 -16.20
N GLU A 166 5.53 17.38 -15.75
CA GLU A 166 6.71 16.81 -15.08
C GLU A 166 7.84 16.50 -16.08
N GLN A 167 7.52 16.18 -17.32
CA GLN A 167 8.50 16.02 -18.40
C GLN A 167 9.25 17.32 -18.70
N GLU A 168 8.56 18.45 -18.74
CA GLU A 168 9.15 19.79 -18.93
C GLU A 168 10.10 20.20 -17.78
N LYS A 169 9.90 19.65 -16.58
CA LYS A 169 10.72 19.93 -15.39
C LYS A 169 11.96 19.04 -15.27
N ILE A 170 12.19 18.11 -16.20
CA ILE A 170 13.37 17.24 -16.12
C ILE A 170 14.61 18.12 -16.28
N LYS A 171 15.51 18.04 -15.30
CA LYS A 171 16.74 18.82 -15.30
C LYS A 171 17.70 18.35 -16.41
N ASP A 172 18.43 19.28 -16.99
CA ASP A 172 19.37 18.98 -18.09
C ASP A 172 20.55 18.12 -17.65
N ASP A 173 20.96 18.23 -16.39
CA ASP A 173 22.02 17.42 -15.76
C ASP A 173 21.57 16.04 -15.24
N ASN A 174 20.28 15.70 -15.42
CA ASN A 174 19.77 14.40 -15.03
C ASN A 174 20.30 13.32 -15.97
N ILE A 175 21.16 12.44 -15.45
CA ILE A 175 21.78 11.33 -16.24
C ILE A 175 20.75 10.32 -16.80
N TYR A 176 19.51 10.31 -16.29
CA TYR A 176 18.39 9.48 -16.75
C TYR A 176 17.37 10.27 -17.58
N LYS A 177 17.70 11.49 -18.04
CA LYS A 177 16.78 12.37 -18.76
C LYS A 177 16.06 11.67 -19.93
N GLU A 178 16.83 11.05 -20.82
CA GLU A 178 16.26 10.34 -21.99
C GLU A 178 15.35 9.18 -21.55
N LYS A 179 15.76 8.44 -20.52
CA LYS A 179 14.94 7.35 -19.98
C LYS A 179 13.63 7.84 -19.35
N PHE A 180 13.65 8.97 -18.69
CA PHE A 180 12.44 9.58 -18.13
C PHE A 180 11.48 10.01 -19.23
N ILE A 181 12.01 10.62 -20.30
CA ILE A 181 11.22 11.03 -21.46
C ILE A 181 10.55 9.80 -22.11
N GLU A 182 11.34 8.75 -22.43
CA GLU A 182 10.83 7.49 -22.98
C GLU A 182 9.71 6.88 -22.13
N ASP A 183 9.93 6.81 -20.81
CA ASP A 183 8.98 6.19 -19.89
C ASP A 183 7.69 7.04 -19.74
N TYR A 184 7.80 8.35 -19.74
CA TYR A 184 6.65 9.26 -19.73
C TYR A 184 5.84 9.17 -21.03
N GLU A 185 6.50 9.19 -22.19
CA GLU A 185 5.84 9.01 -23.49
C GLU A 185 5.10 7.68 -23.58
N THR A 186 5.74 6.59 -23.11
CA THR A 186 5.08 5.28 -23.04
C THR A 186 3.83 5.31 -22.17
N LYS A 187 3.90 5.93 -20.99
CA LYS A 187 2.74 6.04 -20.08
C LYS A 187 1.63 6.88 -20.70
N ILE A 188 1.97 7.97 -21.37
CA ILE A 188 1.00 8.81 -22.09
C ILE A 188 0.31 7.99 -23.18
N GLN A 189 1.07 7.28 -24.01
CA GLN A 189 0.51 6.45 -25.06
C GLN A 189 -0.47 5.41 -24.51
N ILE A 190 -0.07 4.65 -23.48
CA ILE A 190 -0.94 3.65 -22.84
C ILE A 190 -2.20 4.31 -22.26
N ALA A 191 -2.05 5.48 -21.61
CA ALA A 191 -3.17 6.22 -21.05
C ALA A 191 -4.16 6.71 -22.14
N GLU A 192 -3.67 7.24 -23.26
CA GLU A 192 -4.49 7.68 -24.40
C GLU A 192 -5.24 6.49 -25.02
N GLU A 193 -4.60 5.35 -25.15
CA GLU A 193 -5.26 4.13 -25.62
C GLU A 193 -6.32 3.61 -24.64
N LEU A 194 -6.06 3.67 -23.32
CA LEU A 194 -7.09 3.36 -22.32
C LEU A 194 -8.29 4.30 -22.44
N VAL A 195 -8.07 5.61 -22.60
CA VAL A 195 -9.13 6.59 -22.80
C VAL A 195 -10.00 6.27 -24.04
N SER A 196 -9.39 5.73 -25.10
CA SER A 196 -10.09 5.43 -26.36
C SER A 196 -10.86 4.10 -26.31
N ARG A 197 -10.37 3.08 -25.61
CA ARG A 197 -10.90 1.70 -25.70
C ARG A 197 -11.66 1.25 -24.45
N PHE A 198 -11.42 1.86 -23.28
CA PHE A 198 -12.03 1.43 -22.03
C PHE A 198 -13.39 2.09 -21.82
N ASP A 199 -14.41 1.26 -21.60
CA ASP A 199 -15.75 1.71 -21.21
C ASP A 199 -15.76 2.01 -19.71
N PHE A 200 -15.74 3.28 -19.35
CA PHE A 200 -15.69 3.72 -17.95
C PHE A 200 -16.98 3.40 -17.17
N ASP A 201 -18.11 3.10 -17.82
CA ASP A 201 -19.33 2.66 -17.14
C ASP A 201 -19.15 1.30 -16.46
N ILE A 202 -18.13 0.54 -16.85
CA ILE A 202 -17.74 -0.71 -16.21
C ILE A 202 -17.31 -0.50 -14.75
N MET A 203 -16.76 0.67 -14.41
CA MET A 203 -16.36 0.96 -13.03
C MET A 203 -17.51 0.80 -12.04
N ASN A 204 -18.75 1.07 -12.46
CA ASN A 204 -19.95 0.88 -11.64
C ASN A 204 -20.38 -0.60 -11.50
N LYS A 205 -19.74 -1.50 -12.25
CA LYS A 205 -20.02 -2.96 -12.23
C LYS A 205 -18.97 -3.74 -11.46
N LEU A 206 -17.91 -3.09 -11.04
CA LEU A 206 -16.84 -3.71 -10.25
C LEU A 206 -17.29 -3.95 -8.81
N THR A 207 -16.68 -4.93 -8.19
CA THR A 207 -16.84 -5.19 -6.76
C THR A 207 -16.09 -4.12 -5.94
N ILE A 208 -16.87 -3.27 -5.27
CA ILE A 208 -16.35 -2.17 -4.44
C ILE A 208 -16.56 -2.52 -2.98
N LYS A 209 -15.46 -2.67 -2.24
CA LYS A 209 -15.46 -3.02 -0.80
C LYS A 209 -14.35 -2.26 -0.06
N ASN A 210 -14.43 -2.27 1.27
CA ASN A 210 -13.33 -1.84 2.11
C ASN A 210 -12.12 -2.76 1.89
N THR A 211 -10.95 -2.18 1.71
CA THR A 211 -9.69 -2.92 1.56
C THR A 211 -8.53 -2.13 2.16
N HIS A 212 -7.35 -2.74 2.21
CA HIS A 212 -6.15 -2.13 2.79
C HIS A 212 -5.66 -0.91 1.99
N GLY A 213 -5.75 -0.97 0.67
CA GLY A 213 -5.35 0.12 -0.24
C GLY A 213 -3.84 0.28 -0.45
N ASP A 214 -3.02 -0.45 0.31
CA ASP A 214 -1.54 -0.50 0.16
C ASP A 214 -0.97 -1.89 0.49
N TYR A 215 -1.76 -2.96 0.37
CA TYR A 215 -1.35 -4.31 0.73
C TYR A 215 -0.18 -4.78 -0.15
N CYS A 216 0.98 -5.03 0.47
CA CYS A 216 2.18 -5.54 -0.19
C CYS A 216 3.15 -6.13 0.85
N ASN A 217 4.29 -6.70 0.41
CA ASN A 217 5.29 -7.29 1.30
C ASN A 217 5.72 -6.38 2.45
N LEU A 218 5.83 -5.07 2.19
CA LEU A 218 6.28 -4.10 3.19
C LEU A 218 5.28 -3.90 4.34
N GLN A 219 4.02 -4.31 4.15
CA GLN A 219 2.93 -4.20 5.13
C GLN A 219 2.63 -5.56 5.80
N LEU A 220 3.49 -6.56 5.59
CA LEU A 220 3.34 -7.90 6.12
C LEU A 220 4.53 -8.31 6.98
N ILE A 221 4.28 -8.72 8.22
CA ILE A 221 5.30 -9.31 9.10
C ILE A 221 5.08 -10.81 9.14
N TYR A 222 6.03 -11.56 8.61
CA TYR A 222 6.01 -13.02 8.55
C TYR A 222 6.58 -13.60 9.85
N ASN A 223 5.71 -14.19 10.67
CA ASN A 223 6.06 -14.78 11.95
C ASN A 223 6.27 -16.29 11.76
N ASN A 224 7.48 -16.79 12.02
CA ASN A 224 7.80 -18.22 12.06
C ASN A 224 7.15 -19.08 10.96
N LYS A 225 7.05 -18.57 9.73
CA LYS A 225 6.55 -19.21 8.50
C LYS A 225 5.05 -19.58 8.49
N LYS A 226 4.29 -19.33 9.54
CA LYS A 226 2.87 -19.74 9.60
C LYS A 226 1.89 -18.59 9.72
N ASP A 227 2.20 -17.59 10.50
CA ASP A 227 1.29 -16.48 10.74
C ASP A 227 1.84 -15.20 10.12
N ILE A 228 0.99 -14.45 9.45
CA ILE A 228 1.32 -13.16 8.84
C ILE A 228 0.52 -12.09 9.58
N THR A 229 1.21 -11.09 10.10
CA THR A 229 0.58 -9.91 10.71
C THR A 229 0.54 -8.77 9.71
N VAL A 230 -0.65 -8.20 9.51
CA VAL A 230 -0.84 -7.04 8.63
C VAL A 230 -0.67 -5.75 9.43
N ILE A 231 0.08 -4.80 8.87
CA ILE A 231 0.35 -3.48 9.48
C ILE A 231 0.00 -2.36 8.53
N ASP A 232 -0.09 -1.12 9.04
CA ASP A 232 -0.18 0.11 8.25
C ASP A 232 -1.50 0.27 7.45
N PHE A 233 -2.60 0.42 8.18
CA PHE A 233 -3.95 0.63 7.61
C PHE A 233 -4.26 2.09 7.29
N GLU A 234 -3.26 2.95 7.24
CA GLU A 234 -3.47 4.39 7.00
C GLU A 234 -4.15 4.67 5.64
N THR A 235 -3.90 3.81 4.65
CA THR A 235 -4.48 3.93 3.30
C THR A 235 -5.76 3.13 3.09
N ALA A 236 -6.22 2.42 4.13
CA ALA A 236 -7.44 1.63 4.04
C ALA A 236 -8.64 2.48 3.59
N LYS A 237 -9.39 1.99 2.61
CA LYS A 237 -10.53 2.70 2.01
C LYS A 237 -11.46 1.75 1.25
N ARG A 238 -12.63 2.26 0.91
CA ARG A 238 -13.58 1.60 0.05
C ARG A 238 -13.24 1.89 -1.43
N MET A 239 -12.99 0.85 -2.21
CA MET A 239 -12.55 0.98 -3.61
C MET A 239 -12.76 -0.31 -4.40
N PRO A 240 -12.57 -0.30 -5.76
CA PRO A 240 -12.55 -1.54 -6.54
C PRO A 240 -11.47 -2.49 -6.00
N ILE A 241 -11.88 -3.62 -5.39
CA ILE A 241 -10.93 -4.54 -4.75
C ILE A 241 -9.98 -5.17 -5.73
N ILE A 242 -10.39 -5.32 -6.99
CA ILE A 242 -9.50 -5.86 -8.03
C ILE A 242 -8.25 -5.00 -8.24
N TRP A 243 -8.34 -3.69 -8.01
CA TRP A 243 -7.17 -2.81 -8.06
C TRP A 243 -6.16 -3.16 -6.97
N ASP A 244 -6.61 -3.36 -5.71
CA ASP A 244 -5.71 -3.69 -4.60
C ASP A 244 -5.12 -5.09 -4.77
N ILE A 245 -5.91 -6.06 -5.29
CA ILE A 245 -5.47 -7.41 -5.63
C ILE A 245 -4.37 -7.38 -6.70
N MET A 246 -4.58 -6.65 -7.79
CA MET A 246 -3.58 -6.54 -8.88
C MET A 246 -2.30 -5.85 -8.41
N ARG A 247 -2.45 -4.75 -7.65
CA ARG A 247 -1.32 -4.03 -7.07
C ARG A 247 -0.51 -4.92 -6.13
N SER A 248 -1.20 -5.59 -5.23
CA SER A 248 -0.62 -6.51 -4.26
C SER A 248 0.22 -7.58 -4.97
N TYR A 249 -0.38 -8.31 -5.90
CA TYR A 249 0.34 -9.32 -6.67
C TYR A 249 1.60 -8.75 -7.35
N CYS A 250 1.46 -7.64 -8.08
CA CYS A 250 2.57 -7.05 -8.83
C CYS A 250 3.75 -6.61 -7.95
N TYR A 251 3.50 -6.28 -6.68
CA TYR A 251 4.56 -5.80 -5.76
C TYR A 251 5.06 -6.90 -4.83
N MET A 252 4.44 -8.08 -4.82
CA MET A 252 4.83 -9.18 -3.94
C MET A 252 5.55 -10.31 -4.68
N ASP A 253 5.06 -10.71 -5.86
CA ASP A 253 5.60 -11.84 -6.61
C ASP A 253 7.06 -11.57 -7.02
N LYS A 254 7.95 -12.50 -6.67
CA LYS A 254 9.36 -12.43 -7.05
C LYS A 254 9.59 -12.47 -8.56
N ASP A 255 8.71 -13.16 -9.30
CA ASP A 255 8.80 -13.26 -10.76
C ASP A 255 8.49 -11.90 -11.42
N ALA A 256 7.73 -11.03 -10.75
CA ALA A 256 7.43 -9.68 -11.23
C ALA A 256 8.58 -8.66 -11.04
N LYS A 257 9.67 -9.03 -10.37
CA LYS A 257 10.80 -8.14 -10.02
C LYS A 257 11.37 -7.38 -11.22
N ASP A 258 11.43 -8.03 -12.37
CA ASP A 258 11.92 -7.41 -13.61
C ASP A 258 10.81 -6.79 -14.47
N GLY A 259 9.60 -6.71 -13.93
CA GLY A 259 8.44 -6.13 -14.60
C GLY A 259 7.69 -7.12 -15.48
N ASN A 260 7.92 -8.43 -15.35
CA ASN A 260 7.24 -9.47 -16.10
C ASN A 260 6.17 -10.13 -15.22
N ILE A 261 4.93 -10.13 -15.68
CA ILE A 261 3.82 -10.74 -14.95
C ILE A 261 3.78 -12.25 -15.25
N ASN A 262 3.99 -13.08 -14.23
CA ASN A 262 3.69 -14.51 -14.33
C ASN A 262 2.18 -14.72 -14.23
N ILE A 263 1.53 -14.95 -15.37
CA ILE A 263 0.06 -14.99 -15.45
C ILE A 263 -0.50 -16.20 -14.68
N GLU A 264 0.22 -17.30 -14.60
CA GLU A 264 -0.23 -18.48 -13.82
C GLU A 264 -0.18 -18.15 -12.31
N ASN A 265 0.90 -17.56 -11.82
CA ASN A 265 0.97 -17.12 -10.43
C ASN A 265 -0.12 -16.07 -10.12
N LEU A 266 -0.36 -15.13 -11.04
CA LEU A 266 -1.43 -14.15 -10.92
C LEU A 266 -2.80 -14.82 -10.81
N LYS A 267 -3.07 -15.80 -11.69
CA LYS A 267 -4.33 -16.56 -11.67
C LYS A 267 -4.52 -17.27 -10.33
N GLU A 268 -3.49 -17.96 -9.83
CA GLU A 268 -3.55 -18.63 -8.52
C GLU A 268 -3.77 -17.63 -7.37
N TYR A 269 -3.09 -16.49 -7.41
CA TYR A 269 -3.26 -15.43 -6.43
C TYR A 269 -4.71 -14.91 -6.39
N VAL A 270 -5.25 -14.57 -7.56
CA VAL A 270 -6.63 -14.07 -7.69
C VAL A 270 -7.64 -15.16 -7.30
N ARG A 271 -7.39 -16.42 -7.69
CA ARG A 271 -8.23 -17.58 -7.29
C ARG A 271 -8.28 -17.73 -5.78
N GLU A 272 -7.15 -17.61 -5.10
CA GLU A 272 -7.08 -17.72 -3.64
C GLU A 272 -7.90 -16.62 -2.97
N VAL A 273 -7.73 -15.36 -3.37
CA VAL A 273 -8.54 -14.24 -2.87
C VAL A 273 -10.03 -14.48 -3.14
N ASN A 274 -10.38 -15.00 -4.33
CA ASN A 274 -11.77 -15.21 -4.75
C ASN A 274 -12.53 -16.25 -3.89
N LYS A 275 -11.84 -17.10 -3.14
CA LYS A 275 -12.48 -18.00 -2.18
C LYS A 275 -13.23 -17.26 -1.06
N TYR A 276 -12.85 -16.01 -0.79
CA TYR A 276 -13.38 -15.22 0.33
C TYR A 276 -14.28 -14.06 -0.12
N VAL A 277 -14.06 -13.46 -1.31
CA VAL A 277 -14.67 -12.18 -1.67
C VAL A 277 -15.62 -12.20 -2.88
N GLN A 278 -15.70 -13.29 -3.62
CA GLN A 278 -16.60 -13.49 -4.77
C GLN A 278 -16.48 -12.39 -5.83
N LEU A 279 -15.36 -12.39 -6.54
CA LEU A 279 -15.15 -11.51 -7.69
C LEU A 279 -16.14 -11.84 -8.82
N ASN A 280 -16.63 -10.81 -9.49
CA ASN A 280 -17.53 -10.95 -10.62
C ASN A 280 -16.77 -10.95 -11.97
N GLN A 281 -17.48 -11.20 -13.05
CA GLN A 281 -16.89 -11.25 -14.39
C GLN A 281 -16.21 -9.94 -14.83
N TYR A 282 -16.68 -8.78 -14.34
CA TYR A 282 -16.10 -7.49 -14.69
C TYR A 282 -14.79 -7.25 -13.94
N ASP A 283 -14.70 -7.67 -12.69
CA ASP A 283 -13.45 -7.63 -11.92
C ASP A 283 -12.35 -8.41 -12.66
N LEU A 284 -12.63 -9.65 -13.04
CA LEU A 284 -11.67 -10.55 -13.66
C LEU A 284 -11.32 -10.13 -15.10
N LYS A 285 -12.33 -9.68 -15.87
CA LYS A 285 -12.11 -9.26 -17.25
C LYS A 285 -11.25 -8.01 -17.36
N TYR A 286 -11.44 -7.05 -16.47
CA TYR A 286 -10.80 -5.73 -16.54
C TYR A 286 -9.71 -5.51 -15.48
N ALA A 287 -9.25 -6.58 -14.83
CA ALA A 287 -8.24 -6.53 -13.76
C ALA A 287 -7.00 -5.70 -14.14
N ALA A 288 -6.40 -5.99 -15.29
CA ALA A 288 -5.22 -5.27 -15.77
C ALA A 288 -5.55 -3.80 -16.08
N ASP A 289 -6.65 -3.51 -16.74
CA ASP A 289 -7.02 -2.15 -17.15
C ASP A 289 -7.32 -1.26 -15.94
N VAL A 290 -8.01 -1.79 -14.91
CA VAL A 290 -8.31 -1.06 -13.67
C VAL A 290 -7.02 -0.67 -12.94
N PHE A 291 -6.02 -1.54 -12.91
CA PHE A 291 -4.73 -1.19 -12.32
C PHE A 291 -3.93 -0.21 -13.19
N LEU A 292 -3.96 -0.38 -14.52
CA LEU A 292 -3.32 0.51 -15.48
C LEU A 292 -3.81 1.96 -15.37
N ILE A 293 -5.10 2.20 -15.10
CA ILE A 293 -5.66 3.56 -14.94
C ILE A 293 -4.82 4.40 -13.97
N GLN A 294 -4.45 3.86 -12.82
CA GLN A 294 -3.63 4.60 -11.85
C GLN A 294 -2.12 4.48 -12.12
N LEU A 295 -1.69 3.35 -12.65
CA LEU A 295 -0.26 3.09 -12.86
C LEU A 295 0.31 4.00 -13.95
N THR A 296 -0.44 4.25 -15.02
CA THR A 296 -0.05 5.18 -16.09
C THR A 296 0.13 6.61 -15.58
N GLY A 297 -0.76 7.10 -14.70
CA GLY A 297 -0.70 8.48 -14.16
C GLY A 297 0.39 8.74 -13.13
N SER A 298 1.13 7.73 -12.71
CA SER A 298 2.11 7.89 -11.63
C SER A 298 3.43 8.48 -12.11
N VAL A 299 3.78 9.62 -11.54
CA VAL A 299 5.11 10.28 -11.70
C VAL A 299 6.00 10.11 -10.46
N TYR A 300 5.48 9.46 -9.40
CA TYR A 300 6.21 9.23 -8.16
C TYR A 300 7.47 8.38 -8.40
N GLY A 301 8.54 8.81 -7.77
CA GLY A 301 9.87 8.24 -7.89
C GLY A 301 10.70 8.95 -8.98
N TYR A 302 10.16 9.22 -10.16
CA TYR A 302 10.83 10.05 -11.18
C TYR A 302 10.94 11.50 -10.71
N ARG A 303 9.84 12.08 -10.24
CA ARG A 303 9.77 13.45 -9.74
C ARG A 303 10.66 13.65 -8.52
N GLU A 304 10.66 12.71 -7.59
CA GLU A 304 11.46 12.76 -6.37
C GLU A 304 12.96 12.68 -6.69
N TYR A 305 13.35 11.74 -7.57
CA TYR A 305 14.73 11.63 -8.01
C TYR A 305 15.20 12.88 -8.79
N ASN A 306 14.36 13.43 -9.66
CA ASN A 306 14.69 14.66 -10.40
C ASN A 306 14.90 15.87 -9.47
N LYS A 307 14.29 15.89 -8.29
CA LYS A 307 14.51 16.91 -7.26
C LYS A 307 15.79 16.65 -6.47
N ASP A 308 16.05 15.39 -6.09
CA ASP A 308 17.18 14.92 -5.29
C ASP A 308 17.71 13.59 -5.82
N TYR A 309 18.90 13.61 -6.43
CA TYR A 309 19.53 12.43 -7.04
C TYR A 309 19.97 11.36 -6.02
N ASN A 310 19.87 11.63 -4.72
CA ASN A 310 20.07 10.63 -3.68
C ASN A 310 18.86 9.66 -3.54
N GLN A 311 17.70 10.02 -4.08
CA GLN A 311 16.47 9.20 -4.05
C GLN A 311 16.52 8.01 -5.02
N LYS A 312 17.63 7.26 -5.03
CA LYS A 312 17.87 6.14 -5.95
C LYS A 312 16.87 4.99 -5.76
N ASN A 313 16.41 4.77 -4.54
CA ASN A 313 15.42 3.72 -4.26
C ASN A 313 14.06 4.07 -4.88
N LEU A 314 13.65 5.34 -4.79
CA LEU A 314 12.41 5.82 -5.42
C LEU A 314 12.51 5.76 -6.94
N LEU A 315 13.68 6.04 -7.52
CA LEU A 315 13.91 5.85 -8.95
C LEU A 315 13.76 4.38 -9.37
N ARG A 316 14.37 3.44 -8.64
CA ARG A 316 14.22 2.01 -8.93
C ARG A 316 12.75 1.60 -8.91
N PHE A 317 12.01 2.05 -7.91
CA PHE A 317 10.58 1.79 -7.80
C PHE A 317 9.79 2.37 -8.99
N ALA A 318 10.10 3.59 -9.44
CA ALA A 318 9.46 4.19 -10.61
C ALA A 318 9.73 3.41 -11.91
N LEU A 319 10.99 3.03 -12.12
CA LEU A 319 11.41 2.21 -13.28
C LEU A 319 10.72 0.84 -13.28
N PHE A 320 10.67 0.19 -12.13
CA PHE A 320 9.94 -1.07 -11.94
C PHE A 320 8.46 -0.92 -12.30
N ARG A 321 7.78 0.09 -11.76
CA ARG A 321 6.35 0.35 -12.06
C ARG A 321 6.08 0.60 -13.54
N THR A 322 7.00 1.24 -14.24
CA THR A 322 6.86 1.46 -15.68
C THR A 322 7.03 0.17 -16.46
N LYS A 323 7.92 -0.74 -16.04
CA LYS A 323 8.03 -2.07 -16.64
C LYS A 323 6.74 -2.86 -16.44
N ILE A 324 6.19 -2.90 -15.21
CA ILE A 324 4.88 -3.52 -14.92
C ILE A 324 3.78 -2.91 -15.79
N CYS A 325 3.75 -1.58 -15.95
CA CYS A 325 2.78 -0.89 -16.80
C CYS A 325 2.85 -1.40 -18.25
N LYS A 326 4.05 -1.49 -18.82
CA LYS A 326 4.29 -2.00 -20.18
C LYS A 326 3.82 -3.45 -20.33
N ASP A 327 4.13 -4.31 -19.36
CA ASP A 327 3.80 -5.74 -19.43
C ASP A 327 2.30 -5.99 -19.25
N LEU A 328 1.65 -5.32 -18.28
CA LEU A 328 0.20 -5.39 -18.08
C LEU A 328 -0.55 -4.94 -19.35
N TYR A 329 -0.12 -3.83 -19.95
CA TYR A 329 -0.71 -3.33 -21.18
C TYR A 329 -0.61 -4.35 -22.33
N LYS A 330 0.59 -4.88 -22.57
CA LYS A 330 0.86 -5.89 -23.59
C LYS A 330 0.04 -7.17 -23.40
N ASN A 331 -0.11 -7.60 -22.14
CA ASN A 331 -0.73 -8.87 -21.79
C ASN A 331 -2.19 -8.75 -21.30
N SER A 332 -2.81 -7.56 -21.32
CA SER A 332 -4.14 -7.32 -20.74
C SER A 332 -5.21 -8.33 -21.22
N ASN A 333 -5.26 -8.61 -22.53
CA ASN A 333 -6.19 -9.58 -23.09
C ASN A 333 -5.91 -11.02 -22.64
N LYS A 334 -4.63 -11.42 -22.50
CA LYS A 334 -4.25 -12.74 -22.04
C LYS A 334 -4.61 -12.89 -20.56
N ILE A 335 -4.30 -11.89 -19.75
CA ILE A 335 -4.66 -11.84 -18.32
C ILE A 335 -6.18 -11.99 -18.17
N SER A 336 -6.96 -11.19 -18.91
CA SER A 336 -8.43 -11.27 -18.90
C SER A 336 -8.94 -12.69 -19.18
N LYS A 337 -8.42 -13.34 -20.23
CA LYS A 337 -8.82 -14.71 -20.59
C LYS A 337 -8.48 -15.74 -19.50
N GLU A 338 -7.30 -15.64 -18.93
CA GLU A 338 -6.88 -16.59 -17.88
C GLU A 338 -7.64 -16.38 -16.57
N LEU A 339 -7.90 -15.13 -16.19
CA LEU A 339 -8.65 -14.85 -14.95
C LEU A 339 -10.12 -15.24 -15.08
N LEU A 340 -10.76 -15.07 -16.25
CA LEU A 340 -12.16 -15.48 -16.45
C LEU A 340 -12.38 -16.99 -16.25
N LYS A 341 -11.36 -17.84 -16.49
CA LYS A 341 -11.45 -19.28 -16.24
C LYS A 341 -11.75 -19.61 -14.76
N ILE A 342 -11.42 -18.70 -13.83
CA ILE A 342 -11.72 -18.88 -12.39
C ILE A 342 -13.23 -19.02 -12.15
N LEU A 343 -14.08 -18.42 -12.98
CA LEU A 343 -15.54 -18.55 -12.86
C LEU A 343 -16.08 -19.91 -13.38
N GLU A 344 -15.34 -20.56 -14.26
CA GLU A 344 -15.72 -21.84 -14.88
C GLU A 344 -15.31 -23.04 -13.98
N GLU A 345 -14.39 -22.80 -13.05
CA GLU A 345 -13.82 -23.81 -12.15
C GLU A 345 -14.64 -24.04 -10.85
N LYS A 346 -15.87 -23.48 -10.77
CA LYS A 346 -16.78 -23.60 -9.61
C LYS A 346 -17.63 -24.85 -9.63
#